data_190dbf6351d0bb83621b81d8771a51ea
#
_entry.id   190dbf6351d0bb83621b81d8771a51ea
#
_cell.length_a   1.000
_cell.length_b   1.000
_cell.length_c   1.000
_cell.angle_alpha   90.00
_cell.angle_beta   90.00
_cell.angle_gamma   90.00
#
_symmetry.space_group_name_H-M   'P 1'
#
loop_
_entity.id
_entity.type
_entity.pdbx_description
1 polymer ?
#
loop_
_entity_poly.entity_id
_entity_poly.type
_entity_poly.pdbx_seq_one_letter_code
_entity_poly.pdbx_strand_id
1 'polypeptide(L)'
;MGDLLQDPITGQLMSQADRHRMLVEGAVTAEQAGFWSASLGEHHFCDYVVSAPPVGLAAIAERTSEIRLGTAVALGANNDPIRLAEDYATLDVLSGGRVELVVGRGNLYEHTFDAFGQDPELSRPMYEERVSLLVDALRNEQLDWSGEFRPPFHNYTTQPRPLQDPLPIWVGGGSSIESAEYAAKIGLPLMLPGIFGPPKIFIPLVERYRQAWEEHGHPSQDCLVGTIAHTFMADSSQEAFRISGPRFKVYMEWVRDLLRLSTPSLGDLIRETDLKQMTERGPTVCGSREEVLEKMSLYRETLGLDAYLLMCDLGGMPASELTETLFAFGSEILPEFTQ
;
A
#
# COMPACT_ATOMS: atom_id res chain seq x y z
N MET A 1 0.61 3.44 -8.60
CA MET A 1 -0.50 2.54 -9.00
C MET A 1 -0.09 1.76 -10.24
N GLY A 2 -0.85 0.76 -10.66
CA GLY A 2 -0.51 -0.08 -11.83
C GLY A 2 -1.73 -0.32 -12.74
N ASP A 3 -2.78 0.50 -12.62
CA ASP A 3 -3.98 0.40 -13.44
C ASP A 3 -3.68 0.60 -14.93
N LEU A 4 -4.38 -0.16 -15.79
CA LEU A 4 -4.33 -0.09 -17.25
C LEU A 4 -5.60 0.57 -17.79
N LEU A 5 -5.90 1.76 -17.28
CA LEU A 5 -7.07 2.52 -17.69
C LEU A 5 -6.72 3.51 -18.80
N GLN A 6 -7.69 3.78 -19.68
CA GLN A 6 -7.57 4.81 -20.68
C GLN A 6 -7.67 6.17 -20.00
N ASP A 7 -6.73 7.09 -20.30
CA ASP A 7 -6.82 8.47 -19.82
C ASP A 7 -8.07 9.15 -20.45
N PRO A 8 -9.05 9.54 -19.64
CA PRO A 8 -10.29 10.13 -20.17
C PRO A 8 -10.12 11.51 -20.78
N ILE A 9 -8.97 12.17 -20.56
CA ILE A 9 -8.68 13.49 -21.08
C ILE A 9 -8.03 13.40 -22.46
N THR A 10 -7.00 12.56 -22.60
CA THR A 10 -6.23 12.41 -23.83
C THR A 10 -6.72 11.30 -24.74
N GLY A 11 -7.50 10.35 -24.19
CA GLY A 11 -7.91 9.13 -24.88
C GLY A 11 -6.80 8.11 -25.05
N GLN A 12 -5.63 8.32 -24.46
CA GLN A 12 -4.49 7.42 -24.57
C GLN A 12 -4.66 6.20 -23.62
N LEU A 13 -4.42 5.02 -24.14
CA LEU A 13 -4.23 3.78 -23.35
C LEU A 13 -2.76 3.40 -23.43
N MET A 14 -2.09 3.32 -22.29
CA MET A 14 -0.70 2.89 -22.25
C MET A 14 -0.59 1.39 -22.53
N SER A 15 0.48 0.97 -23.21
CA SER A 15 0.85 -0.43 -23.26
C SER A 15 1.32 -0.92 -21.88
N GLN A 16 1.25 -2.22 -21.62
CA GLN A 16 1.79 -2.81 -20.38
C GLN A 16 3.27 -2.49 -20.21
N ALA A 17 4.04 -2.50 -21.29
CA ALA A 17 5.46 -2.18 -21.26
C ALA A 17 5.73 -0.71 -20.89
N ASP A 18 4.95 0.22 -21.43
CA ASP A 18 5.09 1.65 -21.10
C ASP A 18 4.63 1.93 -19.68
N ARG A 19 3.57 1.25 -19.22
CA ARG A 19 3.09 1.38 -17.83
C ARG A 19 4.14 0.88 -16.82
N HIS A 20 4.79 -0.27 -17.07
CA HIS A 20 5.91 -0.72 -16.24
C HIS A 20 7.10 0.26 -16.24
N ARG A 21 7.47 0.80 -17.41
CA ARG A 21 8.52 1.85 -17.47
C ARG A 21 8.14 3.08 -16.66
N MET A 22 6.88 3.52 -16.76
CA MET A 22 6.38 4.66 -15.98
C MET A 22 6.47 4.42 -14.48
N LEU A 23 6.21 3.20 -13.98
CA LEU A 23 6.37 2.87 -12.56
C LEU A 23 7.84 2.98 -12.12
N VAL A 24 8.76 2.50 -12.93
CA VAL A 24 10.20 2.60 -12.63
C VAL A 24 10.67 4.06 -12.66
N GLU A 25 10.35 4.80 -13.72
CA GLU A 25 10.72 6.22 -13.84
C GLU A 25 10.04 7.09 -12.78
N GLY A 26 8.80 6.77 -12.40
CA GLY A 26 8.09 7.45 -11.31
C GLY A 26 8.81 7.29 -9.97
N ALA A 27 9.35 6.10 -9.67
CA ALA A 27 10.14 5.88 -8.46
C ALA A 27 11.48 6.64 -8.50
N VAL A 28 12.15 6.72 -9.66
CA VAL A 28 13.35 7.56 -9.85
C VAL A 28 13.02 9.04 -9.62
N THR A 29 11.91 9.50 -10.17
CA THR A 29 11.43 10.87 -9.96
C THR A 29 11.10 11.14 -8.49
N ALA A 30 10.47 10.19 -7.80
CA ALA A 30 10.17 10.30 -6.38
C ALA A 30 11.45 10.42 -5.53
N GLU A 31 12.49 9.64 -5.84
CA GLU A 31 13.81 9.77 -5.18
C GLU A 31 14.37 11.19 -5.40
N GLN A 32 14.37 11.68 -6.63
CA GLN A 32 14.87 13.01 -6.96
C GLN A 32 14.05 14.13 -6.30
N ALA A 33 12.76 13.91 -6.08
CA ALA A 33 11.87 14.82 -5.38
C ALA A 33 11.96 14.72 -3.84
N GLY A 34 12.77 13.81 -3.29
CA GLY A 34 13.00 13.67 -1.86
C GLY A 34 11.98 12.81 -1.11
N PHE A 35 11.21 11.98 -1.80
CA PHE A 35 10.32 11.03 -1.12
C PHE A 35 11.10 9.96 -0.36
N TRP A 36 10.55 9.54 0.78
CA TRP A 36 11.12 8.51 1.62
C TRP A 36 11.02 7.10 1.01
N SER A 37 9.89 6.79 0.37
CA SER A 37 9.64 5.46 -0.20
C SER A 37 8.85 5.51 -1.50
N ALA A 38 9.05 4.47 -2.33
CA ALA A 38 8.22 4.14 -3.47
C ALA A 38 7.63 2.74 -3.28
N SER A 39 6.30 2.61 -3.39
CA SER A 39 5.60 1.36 -3.13
C SER A 39 4.76 0.91 -4.32
N LEU A 40 4.74 -0.41 -4.56
CA LEU A 40 3.89 -1.05 -5.55
C LEU A 40 2.77 -1.84 -4.88
N GLY A 41 1.53 -1.69 -5.37
CA GLY A 41 0.42 -2.55 -5.01
C GLY A 41 0.44 -3.86 -5.81
N GLU A 42 -0.25 -4.89 -5.32
CA GLU A 42 -0.39 -6.19 -5.98
C GLU A 42 -1.87 -6.45 -6.30
N HIS A 43 -2.18 -6.69 -7.58
CA HIS A 43 -3.48 -7.15 -8.03
C HIS A 43 -3.34 -8.22 -9.11
N HIS A 44 -4.31 -9.13 -9.15
CA HIS A 44 -4.35 -10.24 -10.09
C HIS A 44 -5.70 -10.26 -10.82
N PHE A 45 -5.70 -10.81 -12.03
CA PHE A 45 -6.89 -11.08 -12.84
C PHE A 45 -7.76 -9.86 -13.14
N CYS A 46 -7.13 -8.68 -13.27
CA CYS A 46 -7.79 -7.42 -13.61
C CYS A 46 -6.85 -6.53 -14.45
N ASP A 47 -7.35 -5.38 -14.91
CA ASP A 47 -6.58 -4.40 -15.69
C ASP A 47 -5.57 -3.64 -14.80
N TYR A 48 -4.57 -4.39 -14.35
CA TYR A 48 -3.50 -3.91 -13.47
C TYR A 48 -2.18 -4.62 -13.82
N VAL A 49 -1.09 -3.87 -14.03
CA VAL A 49 0.16 -4.48 -14.53
C VAL A 49 1.00 -5.16 -13.46
N VAL A 50 0.81 -4.82 -12.18
CA VAL A 50 1.68 -5.32 -11.11
C VAL A 50 1.05 -6.53 -10.43
N SER A 51 1.42 -7.72 -10.90
CA SER A 51 1.09 -9.00 -10.26
C SER A 51 2.28 -9.63 -9.51
N ALA A 52 3.49 -9.09 -9.70
CA ALA A 52 4.71 -9.54 -9.06
C ALA A 52 5.52 -8.33 -8.56
N PRO A 53 5.11 -7.69 -7.45
CA PRO A 53 5.78 -6.51 -6.92
C PRO A 53 7.30 -6.67 -6.74
N PRO A 54 7.85 -7.81 -6.24
CA PRO A 54 9.30 -7.96 -6.07
C PRO A 54 10.10 -7.79 -7.36
N VAL A 55 9.53 -8.21 -8.50
CA VAL A 55 10.19 -8.09 -9.83
C VAL A 55 10.22 -6.61 -10.25
N GLY A 56 9.11 -5.88 -10.09
CA GLY A 56 9.04 -4.45 -10.37
C GLY A 56 9.96 -3.64 -9.46
N LEU A 57 9.97 -3.95 -8.18
CA LEU A 57 10.82 -3.29 -7.18
C LEU A 57 12.31 -3.58 -7.42
N ALA A 58 12.69 -4.76 -7.92
CA ALA A 58 14.08 -5.05 -8.30
C ALA A 58 14.54 -4.15 -9.48
N ALA A 59 13.66 -3.90 -10.45
CA ALA A 59 13.97 -2.96 -11.53
C ALA A 59 14.11 -1.50 -11.02
N ILE A 60 13.33 -1.10 -10.01
CA ILE A 60 13.46 0.19 -9.35
C ILE A 60 14.77 0.24 -8.53
N ALA A 61 15.12 -0.84 -7.83
CA ALA A 61 16.33 -0.92 -7.01
C ALA A 61 17.60 -0.60 -7.81
N GLU A 62 17.68 -1.10 -9.05
CA GLU A 62 18.83 -0.88 -9.96
C GLU A 62 18.89 0.57 -10.51
N ARG A 63 17.80 1.33 -10.40
CA ARG A 63 17.69 2.69 -10.94
C ARG A 63 17.73 3.77 -9.86
N THR A 64 17.72 3.37 -8.60
CA THR A 64 17.67 4.23 -7.42
C THR A 64 18.74 3.85 -6.41
N SER A 65 19.09 4.75 -5.50
CA SER A 65 20.18 4.54 -4.53
C SER A 65 19.77 4.75 -3.07
N GLU A 66 18.73 5.53 -2.80
CA GLU A 66 18.36 5.97 -1.45
C GLU A 66 16.90 5.65 -1.08
N ILE A 67 15.98 5.83 -2.03
CA ILE A 67 14.55 5.64 -1.76
C ILE A 67 14.25 4.22 -1.30
N ARG A 68 13.43 4.08 -0.25
CA ARG A 68 12.99 2.77 0.22
C ARG A 68 11.99 2.14 -0.74
N LEU A 69 11.99 0.82 -0.81
CA LEU A 69 11.26 0.02 -1.78
C LEU A 69 10.20 -0.79 -1.05
N GLY A 70 8.94 -0.46 -1.28
CA GLY A 70 7.84 -1.03 -0.52
C GLY A 70 6.74 -1.67 -1.35
N THR A 71 5.85 -2.31 -0.64
CA THR A 71 4.55 -2.72 -1.17
C THR A 71 3.42 -1.96 -0.48
N ALA A 72 2.29 -1.83 -1.18
CA ALA A 72 1.09 -1.28 -0.58
C ALA A 72 -0.16 -1.84 -1.30
N VAL A 73 -0.44 -3.15 -1.08
CA VAL A 73 0.17 -4.14 -0.18
C VAL A 73 0.63 -5.37 -0.96
N ALA A 74 1.50 -6.24 -0.39
CA ALA A 74 1.67 -7.61 -0.84
C ALA A 74 0.52 -8.47 -0.29
N LEU A 75 0.01 -9.43 -1.10
CA LEU A 75 -1.15 -10.24 -0.72
C LEU A 75 -0.75 -11.43 0.16
N GLY A 76 -0.65 -11.21 1.47
CA GLY A 76 -0.17 -12.19 2.43
C GLY A 76 -1.01 -13.46 2.56
N ALA A 77 -2.33 -13.39 2.30
CA ALA A 77 -3.19 -14.56 2.31
C ALA A 77 -3.09 -15.40 1.02
N ASN A 78 -2.67 -14.81 -0.10
CA ASN A 78 -2.62 -15.50 -1.39
C ASN A 78 -1.25 -16.10 -1.71
N ASN A 79 -0.18 -15.49 -1.21
CA ASN A 79 1.19 -15.90 -1.48
C ASN A 79 1.72 -16.93 -0.48
N ASP A 80 2.64 -17.81 -0.91
CA ASP A 80 3.40 -18.67 -0.01
C ASP A 80 4.36 -17.81 0.85
N PRO A 81 4.31 -17.89 2.19
CA PRO A 81 5.08 -17.01 3.07
C PRO A 81 6.61 -17.24 2.98
N ILE A 82 7.05 -18.45 2.69
CA ILE A 82 8.50 -18.73 2.49
C ILE A 82 8.97 -18.08 1.20
N ARG A 83 8.16 -18.20 0.11
CA ARG A 83 8.49 -17.56 -1.15
C ARG A 83 8.54 -16.03 -1.02
N LEU A 84 7.57 -15.43 -0.30
CA LEU A 84 7.63 -14.00 0.01
C LEU A 84 8.89 -13.64 0.79
N ALA A 85 9.26 -14.41 1.80
CA ALA A 85 10.47 -14.16 2.59
C ALA A 85 11.73 -14.16 1.71
N GLU A 86 11.86 -15.15 0.82
CA GLU A 86 13.03 -15.25 -0.10
C GLU A 86 13.04 -14.12 -1.14
N ASP A 87 11.89 -13.78 -1.71
CA ASP A 87 11.78 -12.71 -2.71
C ASP A 87 12.15 -11.34 -2.11
N TYR A 88 11.63 -11.01 -0.91
CA TYR A 88 11.92 -9.71 -0.28
C TYR A 88 13.28 -9.68 0.41
N ALA A 89 13.81 -10.79 0.90
CA ALA A 89 15.20 -10.86 1.35
C ALA A 89 16.18 -10.69 0.17
N THR A 90 15.86 -11.28 -0.99
CA THR A 90 16.64 -11.09 -2.23
C THR A 90 16.60 -9.62 -2.66
N LEU A 91 15.43 -8.99 -2.66
CA LEU A 91 15.28 -7.57 -2.97
C LEU A 91 16.05 -6.69 -1.97
N ASP A 92 16.04 -7.04 -0.69
CA ASP A 92 16.75 -6.31 0.34
C ASP A 92 18.25 -6.33 0.12
N VAL A 93 18.81 -7.49 -0.23
CA VAL A 93 20.22 -7.63 -0.61
C VAL A 93 20.55 -6.83 -1.87
N LEU A 94 19.74 -6.93 -2.92
CA LEU A 94 19.94 -6.22 -4.18
C LEU A 94 19.87 -4.69 -4.01
N SER A 95 18.99 -4.23 -3.15
CA SER A 95 18.79 -2.80 -2.90
C SER A 95 19.74 -2.20 -1.85
N GLY A 96 20.58 -3.02 -1.20
CA GLY A 96 21.46 -2.54 -0.12
C GLY A 96 20.72 -2.20 1.18
N GLY A 97 19.65 -2.94 1.52
CA GLY A 97 18.92 -2.77 2.77
C GLY A 97 17.82 -1.71 2.72
N ARG A 98 17.14 -1.54 1.57
CA ARG A 98 16.10 -0.50 1.40
C ARG A 98 14.67 -1.02 1.38
N VAL A 99 14.43 -2.29 1.65
CA VAL A 99 13.07 -2.86 1.62
C VAL A 99 12.24 -2.42 2.82
N GLU A 100 10.96 -2.16 2.58
CA GLU A 100 9.93 -1.93 3.59
C GLU A 100 8.61 -2.56 3.14
N LEU A 101 8.20 -3.65 3.77
CA LEU A 101 7.12 -4.51 3.30
C LEU A 101 5.81 -4.19 4.01
N VAL A 102 4.78 -3.80 3.29
CA VAL A 102 3.40 -3.77 3.81
C VAL A 102 2.65 -5.00 3.32
N VAL A 103 2.19 -5.86 4.24
CA VAL A 103 1.50 -7.10 3.94
C VAL A 103 0.02 -6.98 4.29
N GLY A 104 -0.85 -7.15 3.31
CA GLY A 104 -2.30 -7.13 3.49
C GLY A 104 -2.94 -8.50 3.24
N ARG A 105 -4.19 -8.65 3.69
CA ARG A 105 -4.92 -9.91 3.53
C ARG A 105 -5.33 -10.18 2.08
N GLY A 106 -5.55 -9.15 1.26
CA GLY A 106 -5.99 -9.31 -0.13
C GLY A 106 -7.47 -9.59 -0.32
N ASN A 107 -8.29 -9.46 0.70
CA ASN A 107 -9.71 -9.82 0.70
C ASN A 107 -10.63 -8.85 -0.05
N LEU A 108 -10.08 -7.84 -0.72
CA LEU A 108 -10.90 -6.88 -1.47
C LEU A 108 -11.49 -7.51 -2.74
N TYR A 109 -10.76 -8.46 -3.35
CA TYR A 109 -11.14 -9.14 -4.58
C TYR A 109 -11.16 -10.66 -4.35
N GLU A 110 -12.32 -11.20 -3.95
CA GLU A 110 -12.48 -12.63 -3.64
C GLU A 110 -12.15 -13.55 -4.80
N HIS A 111 -12.41 -13.12 -6.05
CA HIS A 111 -12.06 -13.90 -7.24
C HIS A 111 -10.55 -14.22 -7.34
N THR A 112 -9.67 -13.47 -6.64
CA THR A 112 -8.25 -13.80 -6.55
C THR A 112 -8.02 -15.08 -5.77
N PHE A 113 -8.77 -15.30 -4.69
CA PHE A 113 -8.73 -16.54 -3.92
C PHE A 113 -9.18 -17.73 -4.74
N ASP A 114 -10.34 -17.61 -5.44
CA ASP A 114 -10.87 -18.66 -6.31
C ASP A 114 -9.85 -19.05 -7.38
N ALA A 115 -9.24 -18.06 -8.05
CA ALA A 115 -8.29 -18.31 -9.12
C ALA A 115 -6.98 -18.97 -8.63
N PHE A 116 -6.58 -18.73 -7.38
CA PHE A 116 -5.46 -19.43 -6.74
C PHE A 116 -5.87 -20.72 -6.03
N GLY A 117 -7.12 -21.17 -6.16
CA GLY A 117 -7.63 -22.39 -5.54
C GLY A 117 -7.67 -22.31 -4.01
N GLN A 118 -7.97 -21.14 -3.48
CA GLN A 118 -8.02 -20.86 -2.04
C GLN A 118 -9.45 -20.48 -1.64
N ASP A 119 -9.84 -20.83 -0.41
CA ASP A 119 -11.15 -20.48 0.14
C ASP A 119 -11.15 -19.06 0.73
N PRO A 120 -11.94 -18.10 0.19
CA PRO A 120 -12.00 -16.74 0.72
C PRO A 120 -12.54 -16.67 2.16
N GLU A 121 -13.38 -17.62 2.59
CA GLU A 121 -13.91 -17.69 3.96
C GLU A 121 -12.79 -17.97 4.98
N LEU A 122 -11.73 -18.66 4.56
CA LEU A 122 -10.55 -18.96 5.37
C LEU A 122 -9.45 -17.88 5.26
N SER A 123 -9.70 -16.81 4.52
CA SER A 123 -8.69 -15.79 4.22
C SER A 123 -8.05 -15.14 5.47
N ARG A 124 -8.82 -14.94 6.56
CA ARG A 124 -8.29 -14.35 7.79
C ARG A 124 -7.33 -15.31 8.52
N PRO A 125 -7.75 -16.51 8.96
CA PRO A 125 -6.83 -17.40 9.66
C PRO A 125 -5.63 -17.80 8.79
N MET A 126 -5.82 -17.99 7.49
CA MET A 126 -4.72 -18.25 6.56
C MET A 126 -3.74 -17.05 6.47
N TYR A 127 -4.22 -15.81 6.44
CA TYR A 127 -3.40 -14.61 6.48
C TYR A 127 -2.58 -14.53 7.76
N GLU A 128 -3.21 -14.70 8.92
CA GLU A 128 -2.56 -14.61 10.21
C GLU A 128 -1.46 -15.69 10.37
N GLU A 129 -1.73 -16.92 9.95
CA GLU A 129 -0.73 -17.99 9.93
C GLU A 129 0.44 -17.64 8.99
N ARG A 130 0.15 -17.24 7.76
CA ARG A 130 1.17 -16.94 6.75
C ARG A 130 2.04 -15.74 7.09
N VAL A 131 1.46 -14.68 7.64
CA VAL A 131 2.24 -13.52 8.09
C VAL A 131 3.12 -13.86 9.28
N SER A 132 2.64 -14.68 10.22
CA SER A 132 3.47 -15.16 11.33
C SER A 132 4.68 -15.96 10.83
N LEU A 133 4.47 -16.87 9.87
CA LEU A 133 5.57 -17.65 9.27
C LEU A 133 6.52 -16.74 8.43
N LEU A 134 5.99 -15.74 7.71
CA LEU A 134 6.81 -14.78 6.97
C LEU A 134 7.75 -14.01 7.92
N VAL A 135 7.22 -13.53 9.05
CA VAL A 135 8.00 -12.83 10.07
C VAL A 135 9.08 -13.73 10.65
N ASP A 136 8.73 -14.98 10.99
CA ASP A 136 9.68 -15.97 11.49
C ASP A 136 10.78 -16.27 10.46
N ALA A 137 10.42 -16.45 9.19
CA ALA A 137 11.36 -16.73 8.11
C ALA A 137 12.36 -15.59 7.87
N LEU A 138 11.93 -14.33 8.05
CA LEU A 138 12.81 -13.16 7.90
C LEU A 138 13.69 -12.90 9.12
N ARG A 139 13.22 -13.23 10.32
CA ARG A 139 13.93 -12.96 11.58
C ARG A 139 14.86 -14.09 12.01
N ASN A 140 14.46 -15.35 11.82
CA ASN A 140 15.17 -16.51 12.34
C ASN A 140 16.02 -17.20 11.27
N GLU A 141 17.24 -17.60 11.61
CA GLU A 141 18.12 -18.33 10.71
C GLU A 141 17.64 -19.77 10.49
N GLN A 142 17.15 -20.42 11.55
CA GLN A 142 16.59 -21.74 11.49
C GLN A 142 15.09 -21.70 11.77
N LEU A 143 14.31 -22.40 10.96
CA LEU A 143 12.86 -22.44 11.00
C LEU A 143 12.35 -23.82 11.35
N ASP A 144 11.52 -23.85 12.36
CA ASP A 144 10.59 -24.93 12.68
C ASP A 144 9.17 -24.41 12.56
N TRP A 145 8.31 -25.12 11.86
CA TRP A 145 6.93 -24.69 11.67
C TRP A 145 5.94 -25.83 11.80
N SER A 146 4.79 -25.51 12.38
CA SER A 146 3.59 -26.34 12.36
C SER A 146 2.37 -25.43 12.35
N GLY A 147 1.54 -25.54 11.31
CA GLY A 147 0.35 -24.71 11.09
C GLY A 147 -0.80 -25.52 10.50
N GLU A 148 -1.94 -24.88 10.33
CA GLU A 148 -3.14 -25.45 9.72
C GLU A 148 -3.10 -25.39 8.18
N PHE A 149 -2.59 -24.29 7.64
CA PHE A 149 -2.59 -24.01 6.20
C PHE A 149 -1.27 -24.40 5.51
N ARG A 150 -0.27 -24.82 6.28
CA ARG A 150 0.99 -25.31 5.77
C ARG A 150 1.47 -26.55 6.53
N PRO A 151 1.91 -27.63 5.82
CA PRO A 151 2.48 -28.80 6.46
C PRO A 151 3.69 -28.45 7.36
N PRO A 152 3.88 -29.17 8.46
CA PRO A 152 5.01 -28.93 9.35
C PRO A 152 6.35 -29.22 8.67
N PHE A 153 7.38 -28.49 9.08
CA PHE A 153 8.77 -28.72 8.67
C PHE A 153 9.71 -28.37 9.85
N HIS A 154 10.91 -28.92 9.82
CA HIS A 154 11.90 -28.76 10.89
C HIS A 154 13.28 -28.48 10.34
N ASN A 155 13.98 -27.54 10.97
CA ASN A 155 15.37 -27.21 10.71
C ASN A 155 15.64 -26.77 9.26
N TYR A 156 14.79 -25.89 8.68
CA TYR A 156 14.99 -25.26 7.40
C TYR A 156 15.61 -23.87 7.56
N THR A 157 16.39 -23.46 6.56
CA THR A 157 16.95 -22.10 6.48
C THR A 157 16.55 -21.47 5.15
N THR A 158 16.04 -20.24 5.19
CA THR A 158 15.75 -19.46 3.96
C THR A 158 17.01 -18.74 3.49
N GLN A 159 17.18 -18.62 2.15
CA GLN A 159 18.28 -17.89 1.53
C GLN A 159 17.77 -17.01 0.38
N PRO A 160 18.34 -15.80 0.20
CA PRO A 160 19.33 -15.16 1.08
C PRO A 160 18.74 -14.70 2.41
N ARG A 161 19.60 -14.30 3.35
CA ARG A 161 19.16 -13.55 4.53
C ARG A 161 19.07 -12.06 4.17
N PRO A 162 18.08 -11.32 4.68
CA PRO A 162 18.03 -9.87 4.48
C PRO A 162 19.26 -9.17 5.09
N LEU A 163 19.64 -8.02 4.55
CA LEU A 163 20.68 -7.16 5.14
C LEU A 163 20.17 -6.42 6.38
N GLN A 164 18.88 -6.07 6.37
CA GLN A 164 18.24 -5.42 7.52
C GLN A 164 17.88 -6.45 8.59
N ASP A 165 18.14 -6.13 9.85
CA ASP A 165 17.80 -6.96 11.01
C ASP A 165 17.16 -6.10 12.12
N PRO A 166 15.83 -6.15 12.28
CA PRO A 166 14.85 -6.81 11.43
C PRO A 166 14.55 -6.05 10.12
N LEU A 167 14.13 -6.79 9.08
CA LEU A 167 13.54 -6.19 7.89
C LEU A 167 12.20 -5.53 8.28
N PRO A 168 11.95 -4.26 7.94
CA PRO A 168 10.70 -3.57 8.30
C PRO A 168 9.48 -4.19 7.63
N ILE A 169 8.49 -4.57 8.43
CA ILE A 169 7.21 -5.14 7.98
C ILE A 169 6.07 -4.38 8.65
N TRP A 170 5.06 -4.00 7.87
CA TRP A 170 3.81 -3.41 8.32
C TRP A 170 2.64 -4.34 8.04
N VAL A 171 1.68 -4.37 8.93
CA VAL A 171 0.40 -5.02 8.69
C VAL A 171 -0.52 -4.04 7.98
N GLY A 172 -0.87 -4.33 6.72
CA GLY A 172 -1.95 -3.66 6.00
C GLY A 172 -3.28 -4.13 6.56
N GLY A 173 -3.79 -3.42 7.54
CA GLY A 173 -5.02 -3.77 8.23
C GLY A 173 -5.94 -2.58 8.32
N GLY A 174 -7.25 -2.79 8.29
CA GLY A 174 -7.96 -1.60 8.49
C GLY A 174 -9.43 -1.57 8.27
N SER A 175 -10.07 -2.67 8.12
CA SER A 175 -11.54 -2.71 8.12
C SER A 175 -12.11 -3.30 9.41
N SER A 176 -11.27 -3.83 10.32
CA SER A 176 -11.76 -4.47 11.52
C SER A 176 -10.79 -4.35 12.71
N ILE A 177 -11.35 -4.34 13.92
CA ILE A 177 -10.61 -4.29 15.17
C ILE A 177 -9.66 -5.48 15.31
N GLU A 178 -10.05 -6.66 14.86
CA GLU A 178 -9.23 -7.87 14.93
C GLU A 178 -7.94 -7.74 14.12
N SER A 179 -7.95 -6.97 13.01
CA SER A 179 -6.72 -6.70 12.25
C SER A 179 -5.73 -5.84 13.04
N ALA A 180 -6.24 -4.87 13.79
CA ALA A 180 -5.44 -4.02 14.66
C ALA A 180 -4.87 -4.81 15.84
N GLU A 181 -5.69 -5.64 16.48
CA GLU A 181 -5.26 -6.54 17.56
C GLU A 181 -4.21 -7.54 17.09
N TYR A 182 -4.38 -8.10 15.87
CA TYR A 182 -3.40 -9.00 15.29
C TYR A 182 -2.04 -8.30 15.06
N ALA A 183 -2.05 -7.09 14.45
CA ALA A 183 -0.82 -6.32 14.25
C ALA A 183 -0.10 -6.06 15.58
N ALA A 184 -0.81 -5.61 16.59
CA ALA A 184 -0.29 -5.37 17.93
C ALA A 184 0.23 -6.65 18.58
N LYS A 185 -0.49 -7.77 18.48
CA LYS A 185 -0.10 -9.07 19.04
C LYS A 185 1.26 -9.54 18.53
N ILE A 186 1.54 -9.36 17.24
CA ILE A 186 2.81 -9.79 16.62
C ILE A 186 3.90 -8.71 16.62
N GLY A 187 3.62 -7.54 17.22
CA GLY A 187 4.57 -6.43 17.35
C GLY A 187 4.96 -5.81 16.01
N LEU A 188 3.97 -5.61 15.11
CA LEU A 188 4.19 -4.96 13.81
C LEU A 188 3.41 -3.64 13.68
N PRO A 189 3.98 -2.61 13.02
CA PRO A 189 3.30 -1.38 12.65
C PRO A 189 2.02 -1.61 11.84
N LEU A 190 1.06 -0.67 11.97
CA LEU A 190 -0.23 -0.73 11.32
C LEU A 190 -0.33 0.26 10.16
N MET A 191 -0.63 -0.20 8.95
CA MET A 191 -0.93 0.61 7.78
C MET A 191 -2.44 0.62 7.51
N LEU A 192 -3.08 1.78 7.67
CA LEU A 192 -4.52 1.97 7.49
C LEU A 192 -4.88 2.13 6.01
N PRO A 193 -6.01 1.57 5.55
CA PRO A 193 -6.53 1.78 4.20
C PRO A 193 -7.32 3.09 4.13
N GLY A 194 -6.65 4.22 4.32
CA GLY A 194 -7.25 5.55 4.39
C GLY A 194 -8.10 5.96 3.18
N ILE A 195 -7.98 5.23 2.07
CA ILE A 195 -8.80 5.44 0.85
C ILE A 195 -10.30 5.11 1.04
N PHE A 196 -10.67 4.34 2.08
CA PHE A 196 -12.05 3.88 2.28
C PHE A 196 -12.91 4.79 3.13
N GLY A 197 -12.37 5.84 3.73
CA GLY A 197 -13.18 6.77 4.49
C GLY A 197 -12.40 7.86 5.22
N PRO A 198 -13.11 8.86 5.76
CA PRO A 198 -12.48 9.96 6.48
C PRO A 198 -11.77 9.47 7.76
N PRO A 199 -10.74 10.18 8.27
CA PRO A 199 -9.87 9.70 9.36
C PRO A 199 -10.65 9.29 10.61
N LYS A 200 -11.75 9.96 10.92
CA LYS A 200 -12.56 9.69 12.11
C LYS A 200 -13.10 8.26 12.23
N ILE A 201 -13.27 7.55 11.11
CA ILE A 201 -13.74 6.15 11.16
C ILE A 201 -12.67 5.19 11.63
N PHE A 202 -11.41 5.58 11.56
CA PHE A 202 -10.27 4.77 11.99
C PHE A 202 -9.85 5.04 13.45
N ILE A 203 -10.40 6.07 14.11
CA ILE A 203 -10.04 6.38 15.50
C ILE A 203 -10.20 5.18 16.43
N PRO A 204 -11.35 4.47 16.49
CA PRO A 204 -11.51 3.34 17.40
C PRO A 204 -10.52 2.20 17.11
N LEU A 205 -10.14 2.03 15.86
CA LEU A 205 -9.19 1.01 15.43
C LEU A 205 -7.77 1.35 15.86
N VAL A 206 -7.35 2.61 15.72
CA VAL A 206 -6.03 3.09 16.16
C VAL A 206 -5.93 3.06 17.69
N GLU A 207 -6.97 3.46 18.40
CA GLU A 207 -7.03 3.40 19.87
C GLU A 207 -6.88 1.94 20.35
N ARG A 208 -7.62 1.00 19.74
CA ARG A 208 -7.52 -0.42 20.10
C ARG A 208 -6.15 -1.02 19.76
N TYR A 209 -5.54 -0.63 18.60
CA TYR A 209 -4.20 -1.03 18.23
C TYR A 209 -3.18 -0.61 19.30
N ARG A 210 -3.18 0.66 19.70
CA ARG A 210 -2.25 1.20 20.72
C ARG A 210 -2.45 0.54 22.08
N GLN A 211 -3.71 0.35 22.49
CA GLN A 211 -4.02 -0.36 23.73
C GLN A 211 -3.50 -1.82 23.69
N ALA A 212 -3.77 -2.55 22.62
CA ALA A 212 -3.30 -3.92 22.44
C ALA A 212 -1.76 -4.00 22.40
N TRP A 213 -1.11 -3.00 21.79
CA TRP A 213 0.35 -2.90 21.77
C TRP A 213 0.95 -2.83 23.19
N GLU A 214 0.38 -2.01 24.05
CA GLU A 214 0.76 -1.91 25.47
C GLU A 214 0.46 -3.22 26.23
N GLU A 215 -0.71 -3.82 26.01
CA GLU A 215 -1.11 -5.10 26.62
C GLU A 215 -0.11 -6.22 26.30
N HIS A 216 0.49 -6.23 25.11
CA HIS A 216 1.52 -7.19 24.69
C HIS A 216 2.94 -6.81 25.12
N GLY A 217 3.15 -5.63 25.72
CA GLY A 217 4.42 -5.20 26.28
C GLY A 217 5.48 -4.83 25.25
N HIS A 218 5.09 -4.44 24.03
CA HIS A 218 6.02 -4.01 23.01
C HIS A 218 6.55 -2.58 23.26
N PRO A 219 7.76 -2.24 22.76
CA PRO A 219 8.34 -0.89 22.94
C PRO A 219 7.47 0.17 22.27
N SER A 220 7.19 1.27 22.98
CA SER A 220 6.28 2.33 22.50
C SER A 220 6.79 3.06 21.24
N GLN A 221 8.12 3.14 21.04
CA GLN A 221 8.71 3.75 19.86
C GLN A 221 8.47 2.97 18.56
N ASP A 222 8.10 1.68 18.66
CA ASP A 222 7.82 0.83 17.51
C ASP A 222 6.31 0.74 17.19
N CYS A 223 5.47 1.41 18.03
CA CYS A 223 4.02 1.50 17.85
C CYS A 223 3.65 2.52 16.78
N LEU A 224 3.93 2.20 15.51
CA LEU A 224 3.75 3.13 14.39
C LEU A 224 2.42 2.90 13.69
N VAL A 225 1.84 4.00 13.19
CA VAL A 225 0.59 4.01 12.40
C VAL A 225 0.83 4.78 11.10
N GLY A 226 0.57 4.12 9.97
CA GLY A 226 0.59 4.75 8.66
C GLY A 226 -0.78 4.77 8.02
N THR A 227 -0.92 5.54 6.96
CA THR A 227 -2.13 5.55 6.11
C THR A 227 -1.78 5.71 4.64
N ILE A 228 -2.76 5.39 3.77
CA ILE A 228 -2.67 5.60 2.33
C ILE A 228 -3.84 6.47 1.88
N ALA A 229 -3.63 7.42 0.95
CA ALA A 229 -4.68 8.24 0.37
C ALA A 229 -4.46 8.51 -1.12
N HIS A 230 -5.56 8.63 -1.85
CA HIS A 230 -5.55 9.25 -3.18
C HIS A 230 -5.18 10.72 -3.01
N THR A 231 -4.15 11.16 -3.74
CA THR A 231 -3.58 12.50 -3.50
C THR A 231 -3.27 13.19 -4.81
N PHE A 232 -3.67 14.45 -4.91
CA PHE A 232 -3.37 15.30 -6.05
C PHE A 232 -3.30 16.77 -5.64
N MET A 233 -2.35 17.52 -6.21
CA MET A 233 -2.15 18.95 -5.95
C MET A 233 -1.95 19.71 -7.25
N ALA A 234 -2.46 20.94 -7.30
CA ALA A 234 -2.19 21.92 -8.36
C ALA A 234 -2.21 23.33 -7.75
N ASP A 235 -1.96 24.36 -8.58
CA ASP A 235 -1.92 25.77 -8.13
C ASP A 235 -3.23 26.25 -7.48
N SER A 236 -4.33 25.57 -7.76
CA SER A 236 -5.63 25.82 -7.16
C SER A 236 -6.49 24.56 -7.11
N SER A 237 -7.46 24.50 -6.19
CA SER A 237 -8.43 23.40 -6.11
C SER A 237 -9.19 23.21 -7.41
N GLN A 238 -9.55 24.31 -8.10
CA GLN A 238 -10.25 24.24 -9.38
C GLN A 238 -9.41 23.52 -10.44
N GLU A 239 -8.13 23.82 -10.49
CA GLU A 239 -7.19 23.18 -11.42
C GLU A 239 -6.96 21.72 -11.02
N ALA A 240 -6.74 21.42 -9.75
CA ALA A 240 -6.60 20.07 -9.24
C ALA A 240 -7.81 19.19 -9.62
N PHE A 241 -9.03 19.68 -9.42
CA PHE A 241 -10.25 18.95 -9.80
C PHE A 241 -10.41 18.82 -11.32
N ARG A 242 -9.99 19.81 -12.11
CA ARG A 242 -10.04 19.78 -13.57
C ARG A 242 -9.14 18.69 -14.14
N ILE A 243 -7.93 18.55 -13.59
CA ILE A 243 -6.92 17.59 -14.07
C ILE A 243 -7.21 16.18 -13.56
N SER A 244 -7.51 16.03 -12.28
CA SER A 244 -7.63 14.71 -11.64
C SER A 244 -9.05 14.17 -11.61
N GLY A 245 -10.06 15.02 -11.61
CA GLY A 245 -11.46 14.61 -11.47
C GLY A 245 -11.92 13.55 -12.46
N PRO A 246 -11.72 13.75 -13.78
CA PRO A 246 -12.08 12.75 -14.78
C PRO A 246 -11.37 11.41 -14.58
N ARG A 247 -10.08 11.41 -14.23
CA ARG A 247 -9.26 10.22 -13.99
C ARG A 247 -9.67 9.49 -12.71
N PHE A 248 -9.91 10.25 -11.64
CA PHE A 248 -10.42 9.70 -10.39
C PHE A 248 -11.77 9.01 -10.60
N LYS A 249 -12.67 9.61 -11.37
CA LYS A 249 -13.96 9.03 -11.71
C LYS A 249 -13.82 7.67 -12.41
N VAL A 250 -13.02 7.60 -13.47
CA VAL A 250 -12.77 6.36 -14.22
C VAL A 250 -12.16 5.29 -13.32
N TYR A 251 -11.20 5.67 -12.48
CA TYR A 251 -10.57 4.77 -11.52
C TYR A 251 -11.59 4.23 -10.49
N MET A 252 -12.40 5.09 -9.89
CA MET A 252 -13.41 4.67 -8.91
C MET A 252 -14.53 3.81 -9.52
N GLU A 253 -14.91 4.07 -10.77
CA GLU A 253 -15.84 3.23 -11.52
C GLU A 253 -15.24 1.85 -11.77
N TRP A 254 -13.97 1.76 -12.16
CA TRP A 254 -13.26 0.50 -12.32
C TRP A 254 -13.15 -0.28 -10.99
N VAL A 255 -12.78 0.37 -9.89
CA VAL A 255 -12.74 -0.25 -8.55
C VAL A 255 -14.12 -0.77 -8.15
N ARG A 256 -15.16 0.03 -8.34
CA ARG A 256 -16.55 -0.39 -8.06
C ARG A 256 -16.94 -1.64 -8.85
N ASP A 257 -16.62 -1.68 -10.13
CA ASP A 257 -16.99 -2.79 -11.00
C ASP A 257 -16.21 -4.07 -10.64
N LEU A 258 -14.94 -3.96 -10.28
CA LEU A 258 -14.16 -5.08 -9.74
C LEU A 258 -14.74 -5.62 -8.42
N LEU A 259 -15.12 -4.72 -7.51
CA LEU A 259 -15.74 -5.12 -6.25
C LEU A 259 -17.09 -5.83 -6.47
N ARG A 260 -17.87 -5.38 -7.44
CA ARG A 260 -19.14 -6.03 -7.78
C ARG A 260 -18.99 -7.45 -8.31
N LEU A 261 -17.87 -7.76 -8.95
CA LEU A 261 -17.57 -9.13 -9.41
C LEU A 261 -17.32 -10.08 -8.24
N SER A 262 -16.74 -9.59 -7.15
CA SER A 262 -16.38 -10.39 -5.98
C SER A 262 -17.44 -10.29 -4.88
N THR A 263 -17.78 -9.09 -4.49
CA THR A 263 -18.69 -8.78 -3.37
C THR A 263 -19.66 -7.69 -3.81
N PRO A 264 -20.78 -8.01 -4.47
CA PRO A 264 -21.72 -7.03 -5.04
C PRO A 264 -22.15 -5.95 -4.04
N SER A 265 -22.41 -6.32 -2.79
CA SER A 265 -22.83 -5.38 -1.73
C SER A 265 -21.74 -4.36 -1.41
N LEU A 266 -20.46 -4.73 -1.50
CA LEU A 266 -19.34 -3.81 -1.27
C LEU A 266 -19.17 -2.85 -2.45
N GLY A 267 -19.30 -3.34 -3.69
CA GLY A 267 -19.29 -2.48 -4.88
C GLY A 267 -20.39 -1.44 -4.85
N ASP A 268 -21.58 -1.80 -4.35
CA ASP A 268 -22.71 -0.88 -4.23
C ASP A 268 -22.55 0.19 -3.14
N LEU A 269 -21.57 0.04 -2.23
CA LEU A 269 -21.21 1.08 -1.28
C LEU A 269 -20.41 2.22 -1.95
N ILE A 270 -19.73 1.98 -3.06
CA ILE A 270 -19.04 3.02 -3.84
C ILE A 270 -20.08 3.78 -4.65
N ARG A 271 -20.75 4.72 -4.00
CA ARG A 271 -21.80 5.56 -4.62
C ARG A 271 -21.22 6.85 -5.20
N GLU A 272 -20.12 7.29 -4.62
CA GLU A 272 -19.49 8.57 -4.95
C GLU A 272 -18.21 8.34 -5.74
N THR A 273 -18.16 8.91 -6.92
CA THR A 273 -16.98 8.90 -7.81
C THR A 273 -16.54 10.33 -8.16
N ASP A 274 -17.20 11.33 -7.61
CA ASP A 274 -16.83 12.73 -7.78
C ASP A 274 -15.68 13.11 -6.85
N LEU A 275 -14.56 13.53 -7.44
CA LEU A 275 -13.34 13.87 -6.70
C LEU A 275 -13.57 15.00 -5.70
N LYS A 276 -14.36 16.01 -6.05
CA LYS A 276 -14.62 17.15 -5.16
C LYS A 276 -15.35 16.70 -3.91
N GLN A 277 -16.41 15.90 -4.04
CA GLN A 277 -17.13 15.38 -2.89
C GLN A 277 -16.27 14.44 -2.04
N MET A 278 -15.43 13.59 -2.68
CA MET A 278 -14.48 12.74 -1.97
C MET A 278 -13.37 13.53 -1.28
N THR A 279 -13.04 14.71 -1.76
CA THR A 279 -12.13 15.63 -1.07
C THR A 279 -12.81 16.33 0.08
N GLU A 280 -14.01 16.87 -0.10
CA GLU A 280 -14.70 17.65 0.93
C GLU A 280 -15.19 16.79 2.11
N ARG A 281 -15.69 15.59 1.86
CA ARG A 281 -16.37 14.72 2.83
C ARG A 281 -15.70 13.36 3.07
N GLY A 282 -14.84 12.95 2.16
CA GLY A 282 -14.19 11.65 2.14
C GLY A 282 -12.69 11.72 2.43
N PRO A 283 -11.97 10.64 2.09
CA PRO A 283 -10.57 10.47 2.44
C PRO A 283 -9.59 11.16 1.48
N THR A 284 -10.01 11.57 0.29
CA THR A 284 -9.09 12.03 -0.76
C THR A 284 -8.46 13.37 -0.42
N VAL A 285 -7.15 13.47 -0.62
CA VAL A 285 -6.36 14.68 -0.41
C VAL A 285 -6.13 15.35 -1.77
N CYS A 286 -6.92 16.37 -2.10
CA CYS A 286 -6.85 17.06 -3.39
C CYS A 286 -7.14 18.54 -3.23
N GLY A 287 -6.36 19.42 -3.88
CA GLY A 287 -6.59 20.85 -3.84
C GLY A 287 -5.34 21.68 -4.12
N SER A 288 -5.35 22.93 -3.61
CA SER A 288 -4.16 23.77 -3.56
C SER A 288 -3.15 23.23 -2.54
N ARG A 289 -1.93 23.82 -2.55
CA ARG A 289 -0.90 23.50 -1.54
C ARG A 289 -1.45 23.61 -0.11
N GLU A 290 -2.11 24.71 0.20
CA GLU A 290 -2.63 24.99 1.54
C GLU A 290 -3.68 23.96 1.97
N GLU A 291 -4.61 23.61 1.08
CA GLU A 291 -5.66 22.62 1.36
C GLU A 291 -5.10 21.20 1.53
N VAL A 292 -4.10 20.82 0.73
CA VAL A 292 -3.38 19.55 0.87
C VAL A 292 -2.68 19.48 2.22
N LEU A 293 -1.92 20.53 2.60
CA LEU A 293 -1.23 20.60 3.89
C LEU A 293 -2.21 20.56 5.06
N GLU A 294 -3.28 21.35 5.02
CA GLU A 294 -4.30 21.35 6.06
C GLU A 294 -4.90 19.96 6.26
N LYS A 295 -5.28 19.32 5.16
CA LYS A 295 -5.91 18.00 5.22
C LYS A 295 -4.94 16.91 5.70
N MET A 296 -3.71 16.89 5.21
CA MET A 296 -2.70 15.94 5.68
C MET A 296 -2.36 16.16 7.16
N SER A 297 -2.25 17.40 7.61
CA SER A 297 -2.02 17.75 9.01
C SER A 297 -3.19 17.29 9.91
N LEU A 298 -4.43 17.53 9.46
CA LEU A 298 -5.62 17.04 10.16
C LEU A 298 -5.62 15.51 10.33
N TYR A 299 -5.19 14.77 9.30
CA TYR A 299 -5.08 13.32 9.38
C TYR A 299 -3.99 12.88 10.36
N ARG A 300 -2.81 13.52 10.28
CA ARG A 300 -1.70 13.26 11.19
C ARG A 300 -2.11 13.50 12.64
N GLU A 301 -2.76 14.61 12.93
CA GLU A 301 -3.21 14.97 14.28
C GLU A 301 -4.33 14.04 14.78
N THR A 302 -5.31 13.72 13.91
CA THR A 302 -6.48 12.90 14.30
C THR A 302 -6.09 11.46 14.62
N LEU A 303 -5.16 10.87 13.87
CA LEU A 303 -4.79 9.47 14.00
C LEU A 303 -3.39 9.26 14.62
N GLY A 304 -2.60 10.33 14.80
CA GLY A 304 -1.21 10.25 15.24
C GLY A 304 -0.38 9.45 14.24
N LEU A 305 -0.36 9.90 12.98
CA LEU A 305 0.30 9.18 11.89
C LEU A 305 1.82 9.39 11.90
N ASP A 306 2.55 8.30 11.69
CA ASP A 306 3.99 8.25 11.50
C ASP A 306 4.37 8.16 10.01
N ALA A 307 3.48 7.61 9.17
CA ALA A 307 3.73 7.45 7.74
C ALA A 307 2.49 7.78 6.89
N TYR A 308 2.74 8.34 5.71
CA TYR A 308 1.70 8.69 4.74
C TYR A 308 2.10 8.22 3.33
N LEU A 309 1.36 7.27 2.77
CA LEU A 309 1.54 6.82 1.39
C LEU A 309 0.59 7.58 0.46
N LEU A 310 1.15 8.23 -0.56
CA LEU A 310 0.43 9.06 -1.51
C LEU A 310 0.18 8.30 -2.81
N MET A 311 -1.07 8.12 -3.19
CA MET A 311 -1.47 7.53 -4.48
C MET A 311 -1.71 8.66 -5.48
N CYS A 312 -0.66 9.01 -6.25
CA CYS A 312 -0.68 10.15 -7.17
C CYS A 312 -1.00 9.79 -8.62
N ASP A 313 -0.81 8.53 -9.04
CA ASP A 313 -0.93 8.09 -10.44
C ASP A 313 -2.10 7.12 -10.65
N LEU A 314 -3.27 7.60 -10.98
CA LEU A 314 -4.45 6.76 -11.20
C LEU A 314 -5.25 7.21 -12.44
N GLY A 315 -6.09 6.29 -12.95
CA GLY A 315 -7.01 6.58 -14.05
C GLY A 315 -6.33 6.89 -15.38
N GLY A 316 -5.19 6.24 -15.66
CA GLY A 316 -4.46 6.40 -16.92
C GLY A 316 -3.64 7.69 -17.03
N MET A 317 -3.29 8.34 -15.91
CA MET A 317 -2.51 9.58 -15.88
C MET A 317 -1.23 9.47 -16.71
N PRO A 318 -0.88 10.46 -17.58
CA PRO A 318 0.37 10.51 -18.32
C PRO A 318 1.60 10.67 -17.40
N ALA A 319 2.74 10.11 -17.83
CA ALA A 319 3.99 10.17 -17.08
C ALA A 319 4.47 11.62 -16.80
N SER A 320 4.25 12.55 -17.72
CA SER A 320 4.63 13.97 -17.54
C SER A 320 3.88 14.61 -16.38
N GLU A 321 2.58 14.36 -16.26
CA GLU A 321 1.77 14.90 -15.15
C GLU A 321 2.12 14.27 -13.81
N LEU A 322 2.45 12.97 -13.78
CA LEU A 322 2.97 12.33 -12.58
C LEU A 322 4.30 12.97 -12.14
N THR A 323 5.21 13.20 -13.08
CA THR A 323 6.51 13.83 -12.81
C THR A 323 6.33 15.23 -12.20
N GLU A 324 5.48 16.06 -12.79
CA GLU A 324 5.17 17.39 -12.27
C GLU A 324 4.56 17.34 -10.88
N THR A 325 3.61 16.43 -10.65
CA THR A 325 2.99 16.19 -9.34
C THR A 325 4.02 15.81 -8.29
N LEU A 326 4.91 14.86 -8.58
CA LEU A 326 5.92 14.40 -7.62
C LEU A 326 6.91 15.52 -7.23
N PHE A 327 7.39 16.32 -8.21
CA PHE A 327 8.26 17.45 -7.89
C PHE A 327 7.54 18.55 -7.12
N ALA A 328 6.28 18.84 -7.42
CA ALA A 328 5.50 19.81 -6.65
C ALA A 328 5.33 19.35 -5.19
N PHE A 329 4.99 18.08 -4.96
CA PHE A 329 4.93 17.53 -3.59
C PHE A 329 6.29 17.56 -2.90
N GLY A 330 7.37 17.20 -3.60
CA GLY A 330 8.72 17.21 -3.06
C GLY A 330 9.16 18.58 -2.57
N SER A 331 8.88 19.64 -3.36
CA SER A 331 9.29 21.00 -3.02
C SER A 331 8.36 21.72 -2.06
N GLU A 332 7.06 21.41 -2.05
CA GLU A 332 6.05 22.23 -1.37
C GLU A 332 5.41 21.54 -0.15
N ILE A 333 5.36 20.21 -0.13
CA ILE A 333 4.68 19.45 0.91
C ILE A 333 5.65 18.72 1.83
N LEU A 334 6.63 17.97 1.28
CA LEU A 334 7.52 17.15 2.09
C LEU A 334 8.29 17.94 3.17
N PRO A 335 8.77 19.18 2.92
CA PRO A 335 9.49 19.95 3.95
C PRO A 335 8.68 20.23 5.22
N GLU A 336 7.35 20.19 5.14
CA GLU A 336 6.45 20.43 6.29
C GLU A 336 6.21 19.15 7.14
N PHE A 337 6.59 17.97 6.62
CA PHE A 337 6.36 16.67 7.26
C PHE A 337 7.65 15.92 7.62
N THR A 338 8.80 16.32 7.09
CA THR A 338 10.10 15.65 7.30
C THR A 338 11.01 16.32 8.32
N GLN A 339 10.49 17.26 9.12
CA GLN A 339 11.25 17.95 10.18
C GLN A 339 11.30 17.15 11.48
#